data_a24bbc08f4194fd74e87a56ac2862613
#
_entry.id   a24bbc08f4194fd74e87a56ac2862613
#
_cell.length_a   1.000
_cell.length_b   1.000
_cell.length_c   1.000
_cell.angle_alpha   90.00
_cell.angle_beta   90.00
_cell.angle_gamma   90.00
#
_symmetry.space_group_name_H-M   'P 1'
#
loop_
_entity.id
_entity.type
_entity.pdbx_description
1 polymer ?
#
loop_
_entity_poly.entity_id
_entity_poly.type
_entity_poly.pdbx_seq_one_letter_code
_entity_poly.pdbx_strand_id
1 'polypeptide(L)'
;MFEVEEWLHSRIGLNFRSGLDRMQEAVDLLGNPEKSYPIIHVTGTNGKGSTIAFMRELFMGHGKKVATFTSPHIISINDRICINGQSIADADFIRLADRVKEMEKNASANL
;
A
#
# COMPACT_ATOMS: atom_id res chain seq x y z
N MET A 1 -12.91 -10.63 2.11
CA MET A 1 -11.64 -10.41 1.34
C MET A 1 -11.77 -10.78 -0.13
N PHE A 2 -12.51 -11.79 -0.47
CA PHE A 2 -12.65 -12.21 -1.87
C PHE A 2 -13.16 -11.08 -2.78
N GLU A 3 -14.16 -10.34 -2.35
CA GLU A 3 -14.72 -9.25 -3.13
C GLU A 3 -13.70 -8.13 -3.36
N VAL A 4 -12.88 -7.84 -2.35
CA VAL A 4 -11.83 -6.84 -2.46
C VAL A 4 -10.75 -7.28 -3.45
N GLU A 5 -10.35 -8.55 -3.37
CA GLU A 5 -9.37 -9.10 -4.30
C GLU A 5 -9.88 -9.09 -5.74
N GLU A 6 -11.15 -9.44 -5.95
CA GLU A 6 -11.76 -9.34 -7.27
C GLU A 6 -11.73 -7.91 -7.80
N TRP A 7 -12.08 -6.95 -6.94
CA TRP A 7 -12.06 -5.55 -7.32
C TRP A 7 -10.65 -5.11 -7.74
N LEU A 8 -9.64 -5.49 -6.95
CA LEU A 8 -8.25 -5.16 -7.27
C LEU A 8 -7.82 -5.76 -8.60
N HIS A 9 -8.15 -7.04 -8.83
CA HIS A 9 -7.81 -7.70 -10.08
C HIS A 9 -8.51 -7.07 -11.27
N SER A 10 -9.73 -6.56 -11.09
CA SER A 10 -10.48 -5.90 -12.16
C SER A 10 -9.82 -4.59 -12.60
N ARG A 11 -8.90 -4.04 -11.80
CA ARG A 11 -8.21 -2.80 -12.13
C ARG A 11 -6.95 -3.00 -12.98
N ILE A 12 -6.50 -4.24 -13.13
CA ILE A 12 -5.28 -4.55 -13.86
C ILE A 12 -5.47 -4.21 -15.35
N GLY A 13 -4.61 -3.33 -15.87
CA GLY A 13 -4.64 -2.91 -17.27
C GLY A 13 -5.78 -1.97 -17.66
N LEU A 14 -6.67 -1.64 -16.71
CA LEU A 14 -7.81 -0.78 -17.00
C LEU A 14 -7.37 0.67 -17.02
N ASN A 15 -7.72 1.37 -18.12
CA ASN A 15 -7.42 2.81 -18.25
C ASN A 15 -5.97 3.17 -17.94
N PHE A 16 -5.03 2.37 -18.45
CA PHE A 16 -3.61 2.62 -18.21
C PHE A 16 -3.21 3.99 -18.73
N ARG A 17 -2.53 4.77 -17.89
CA ARG A 17 -1.90 6.03 -18.24
C ARG A 17 -0.51 6.07 -17.61
N SER A 18 0.47 6.51 -18.38
CA SER A 18 1.83 6.64 -17.87
C SER A 18 1.96 7.89 -16.99
N GLY A 19 2.98 7.92 -16.14
CA GLY A 19 3.26 9.04 -15.25
C GLY A 19 2.54 8.93 -13.91
N LEU A 20 2.60 10.01 -13.14
CA LEU A 20 2.10 10.05 -11.76
C LEU A 20 0.79 10.80 -11.59
N ASP A 21 0.16 11.23 -12.70
CA ASP A 21 -1.06 12.05 -12.64
C ASP A 21 -2.18 11.36 -11.85
N ARG A 22 -2.39 10.09 -12.13
CA ARG A 22 -3.45 9.30 -11.48
C ARG A 22 -3.19 9.15 -10.00
N MET A 23 -1.94 8.85 -9.64
CA MET A 23 -1.57 8.70 -8.24
C MET A 23 -1.66 10.04 -7.50
N GLN A 24 -1.24 11.13 -8.14
CA GLN A 24 -1.33 12.45 -7.53
C GLN A 24 -2.78 12.83 -7.26
N GLU A 25 -3.68 12.57 -8.21
CA GLU A 25 -5.10 12.82 -7.99
C GLU A 25 -5.65 11.95 -6.86
N ALA A 26 -5.27 10.68 -6.82
CA ALA A 26 -5.73 9.77 -5.79
C ALA A 26 -5.30 10.23 -4.39
N VAL A 27 -4.02 10.56 -4.20
CA VAL A 27 -3.55 10.99 -2.87
C VAL A 27 -4.12 12.34 -2.47
N ASP A 28 -4.35 13.23 -3.42
CA ASP A 28 -4.99 14.52 -3.13
C ASP A 28 -6.40 14.32 -2.61
N LEU A 29 -7.16 13.42 -3.23
CA LEU A 29 -8.52 13.10 -2.80
C LEU A 29 -8.56 12.41 -1.44
N LEU A 30 -7.50 11.70 -1.08
CA LEU A 30 -7.39 11.02 0.21
C LEU A 30 -6.79 11.91 1.31
N GLY A 31 -6.45 13.16 0.99
CA GLY A 31 -5.91 14.10 1.96
C GLY A 31 -4.41 14.03 2.11
N ASN A 32 -3.71 13.56 1.10
CA ASN A 32 -2.24 13.47 1.06
C ASN A 32 -1.67 12.69 2.25
N PRO A 33 -2.10 11.45 2.49
CA PRO A 33 -1.67 10.67 3.65
C PRO A 33 -0.15 10.41 3.66
N GLU A 34 0.50 10.40 2.48
CA GLU A 34 1.94 10.19 2.36
C GLU A 34 2.76 11.30 3.02
N LYS A 35 2.15 12.44 3.29
CA LYS A 35 2.82 13.56 3.96
C LYS A 35 2.72 13.50 5.47
N SER A 36 1.99 12.53 6.01
CA SER A 36 1.72 12.43 7.44
C SER A 36 2.85 11.77 8.23
N TYR A 37 3.81 11.13 7.56
CA TYR A 37 4.85 10.35 8.22
C TYR A 37 6.09 10.26 7.33
N PRO A 38 7.27 10.00 7.92
CA PRO A 38 8.48 9.77 7.13
C PRO A 38 8.39 8.45 6.36
N ILE A 39 8.94 8.44 5.14
CA ILE A 39 8.95 7.26 4.26
C ILE A 39 10.38 6.97 3.85
N ILE A 40 10.76 5.69 3.90
CA ILE A 40 12.03 5.20 3.37
C ILE A 40 11.72 4.24 2.22
N HIS A 41 12.20 4.58 1.04
CA HIS A 41 11.96 3.76 -0.16
C HIS A 41 13.21 2.93 -0.47
N VAL A 42 13.04 1.61 -0.50
CA VAL A 42 14.14 0.67 -0.77
C VAL A 42 13.95 0.08 -2.16
N THR A 43 14.96 0.25 -3.01
CA THR A 43 14.93 -0.27 -4.39
C THR A 43 16.10 -1.22 -4.62
N GLY A 44 16.04 -1.96 -5.71
CA GLY A 44 17.11 -2.88 -6.11
C GLY A 44 16.54 -4.21 -6.59
N THR A 45 17.41 -5.05 -7.14
CA THR A 45 17.00 -6.35 -7.65
C THR A 45 17.16 -7.47 -6.63
N ASN A 46 18.09 -7.32 -5.68
CA ASN A 46 18.35 -8.32 -4.66
C ASN A 46 18.46 -7.68 -3.29
N GLY A 47 18.06 -8.42 -2.26
CA GLY A 47 18.23 -7.99 -0.87
C GLY A 47 17.27 -6.94 -0.36
N LYS A 48 16.27 -6.52 -1.16
CA LYS A 48 15.29 -5.52 -0.73
C LYS A 48 14.52 -5.97 0.49
N GLY A 49 13.98 -7.19 0.46
CA GLY A 49 13.20 -7.73 1.56
C GLY A 49 13.99 -7.85 2.83
N SER A 50 15.25 -8.32 2.73
CA SER A 50 16.13 -8.44 3.88
C SER A 50 16.48 -7.08 4.48
N THR A 51 16.74 -6.10 3.62
CA THR A 51 17.05 -4.74 4.05
C THR A 51 15.87 -4.13 4.81
N ILE A 52 14.66 -4.28 4.26
CA ILE A 52 13.44 -3.77 4.89
C ILE A 52 13.22 -4.43 6.24
N ALA A 53 13.36 -5.75 6.32
CA ALA A 53 13.19 -6.48 7.57
C ALA A 53 14.19 -6.02 8.64
N PHE A 54 15.44 -5.82 8.24
CA PHE A 54 16.48 -5.36 9.15
C PHE A 54 16.16 -3.95 9.66
N MET A 55 15.79 -3.04 8.77
CA MET A 55 15.44 -1.67 9.14
C MET A 55 14.22 -1.64 10.06
N ARG A 56 13.21 -2.47 9.77
CA ARG A 56 12.03 -2.58 10.63
C ARG A 56 12.42 -2.93 12.05
N GLU A 57 13.27 -3.96 12.22
CA GLU A 57 13.69 -4.39 13.55
C GLU A 57 14.48 -3.31 14.28
N LEU A 58 15.34 -2.59 13.56
CA LEU A 58 16.08 -1.48 14.15
C LEU A 58 15.16 -0.38 14.66
N PHE A 59 14.20 0.05 13.85
CA PHE A 59 13.28 1.11 14.25
C PHE A 59 12.36 0.66 15.38
N MET A 60 11.88 -0.57 15.34
CA MET A 60 11.06 -1.11 16.43
C MET A 60 11.85 -1.18 17.72
N GLY A 61 13.13 -1.53 17.65
CA GLY A 61 14.03 -1.55 18.80
C GLY A 61 14.20 -0.17 19.44
N HIS A 62 13.97 0.90 18.67
CA HIS A 62 13.99 2.27 19.16
C HIS A 62 12.59 2.78 19.54
N GLY A 63 11.64 1.89 19.71
CA GLY A 63 10.29 2.24 20.13
C GLY A 63 9.40 2.84 19.07
N LYS A 64 9.76 2.69 17.79
CA LYS A 64 8.96 3.22 16.68
C LYS A 64 7.92 2.22 16.22
N LYS A 65 6.78 2.73 15.77
CA LYS A 65 5.79 1.94 15.06
C LYS A 65 6.14 1.97 13.57
N VAL A 66 6.30 0.80 12.97
CA VAL A 66 6.80 0.69 11.59
C VAL A 66 5.79 -0.04 10.72
N ALA A 67 5.37 0.61 9.64
CA ALA A 67 4.59 -0.04 8.60
C ALA A 67 5.51 -0.35 7.43
N THR A 68 5.34 -1.52 6.83
CA THR A 68 6.09 -1.88 5.64
C THR A 68 5.13 -2.23 4.52
N PHE A 69 5.51 -1.88 3.30
CA PHE A 69 4.78 -2.25 2.09
C PHE A 69 5.78 -2.94 1.16
N THR A 70 5.49 -4.18 0.81
CA THR A 70 6.38 -4.99 -0.03
C THR A 70 5.60 -5.69 -1.13
N SER A 71 6.30 -6.06 -2.19
CA SER A 71 5.73 -6.84 -3.28
C SER A 71 6.78 -7.80 -3.84
N PRO A 72 6.36 -8.93 -4.40
CA PRO A 72 4.99 -9.47 -4.39
C PRO A 72 4.64 -10.07 -3.02
N HIS A 73 3.34 -10.37 -2.82
CA HIS A 73 2.93 -11.08 -1.61
C HIS A 73 3.31 -12.58 -1.72
N ILE A 74 3.53 -13.23 -0.57
CA ILE A 74 3.96 -14.64 -0.53
C ILE A 74 2.75 -15.56 -0.37
N ILE A 75 1.91 -15.32 0.62
CA ILE A 75 0.77 -16.18 0.93
C ILE A 75 -0.54 -15.50 0.58
N SER A 76 -0.72 -14.25 1.02
CA SER A 76 -1.92 -13.49 0.74
C SER A 76 -1.58 -12.03 0.48
N ILE A 77 -2.52 -11.31 -0.14
CA ILE A 77 -2.32 -9.89 -0.43
C ILE A 77 -2.09 -9.06 0.83
N ASN A 78 -2.60 -9.52 1.98
CA ASN A 78 -2.39 -8.85 3.26
C ASN A 78 -0.91 -8.74 3.62
N ASP A 79 -0.09 -9.70 3.15
CA ASP A 79 1.33 -9.72 3.46
C ASP A 79 2.08 -8.51 2.91
N ARG A 80 1.51 -7.83 1.94
CA ARG A 80 2.12 -6.63 1.37
C ARG A 80 2.12 -5.46 2.36
N ILE A 81 1.17 -5.45 3.28
CA ILE A 81 1.03 -4.37 4.26
C ILE A 81 1.17 -4.94 5.66
N CYS A 82 2.24 -4.59 6.33
CA CYS A 82 2.51 -5.07 7.69
C CYS A 82 2.69 -3.90 8.64
N ILE A 83 2.21 -4.10 9.87
CA ILE A 83 2.43 -3.17 10.97
C ILE A 83 3.26 -3.90 12.00
N ASN A 84 4.44 -3.38 12.30
CA ASN A 84 5.39 -4.01 13.23
C ASN A 84 5.62 -5.49 12.92
N GLY A 85 5.74 -5.79 11.61
CA GLY A 85 6.05 -7.14 11.16
C GLY A 85 4.87 -8.09 11.02
N GLN A 86 3.66 -7.65 11.32
CA GLN A 86 2.47 -8.49 11.22
C GLN A 86 1.58 -8.01 10.08
N SER A 87 1.13 -8.93 9.24
CA SER A 87 0.22 -8.61 8.14
C SER A 87 -1.07 -8.01 8.69
N ILE A 88 -1.61 -7.02 7.99
CA ILE A 88 -2.85 -6.40 8.44
C ILE A 88 -4.01 -7.40 8.35
N ALA A 89 -4.98 -7.24 9.23
CA ALA A 89 -6.17 -8.10 9.26
C ALA A 89 -7.06 -7.83 8.03
N ASP A 90 -7.83 -8.83 7.64
CA ASP A 90 -8.78 -8.69 6.53
C ASP A 90 -9.71 -7.50 6.73
N ALA A 91 -10.22 -7.30 7.94
CA ALA A 91 -11.13 -6.19 8.23
C ALA A 91 -10.48 -4.83 7.94
N ASP A 92 -9.21 -4.66 8.30
CA ASP A 92 -8.49 -3.42 8.04
C ASP A 92 -8.23 -3.24 6.56
N PHE A 93 -7.87 -4.31 5.86
CA PHE A 93 -7.64 -4.26 4.43
C PHE A 93 -8.93 -3.85 3.69
N ILE A 94 -10.05 -4.47 4.07
CA ILE A 94 -11.36 -4.17 3.47
C ILE A 94 -11.73 -2.72 3.72
N ARG A 95 -11.53 -2.23 4.94
CA ARG A 95 -11.83 -0.84 5.30
C ARG A 95 -11.03 0.16 4.45
N LEU A 96 -9.74 -0.11 4.27
CA LEU A 96 -8.89 0.74 3.46
C LEU A 96 -9.27 0.69 1.99
N ALA A 97 -9.58 -0.51 1.48
CA ALA A 97 -10.02 -0.66 0.10
C ALA A 97 -11.33 0.09 -0.15
N ASP A 98 -12.26 0.06 0.81
CA ASP A 98 -13.51 0.77 0.68
C ASP A 98 -13.29 2.29 0.63
N ARG A 99 -12.32 2.80 1.38
CA ARG A 99 -11.96 4.22 1.30
C ARG A 99 -11.44 4.58 -0.10
N VAL A 100 -10.64 3.72 -0.69
CA VAL A 100 -10.12 3.95 -2.05
C VAL A 100 -11.25 3.89 -3.07
N LYS A 101 -12.18 2.93 -2.93
CA LYS A 101 -13.34 2.85 -3.81
C LYS A 101 -14.19 4.12 -3.73
N GLU A 102 -14.40 4.63 -2.53
CA GLU A 102 -15.19 5.85 -2.33
C GLU A 102 -14.48 7.05 -2.94
N MET A 103 -13.17 7.14 -2.75
CA MET A 103 -12.36 8.19 -3.37
C MET A 103 -12.48 8.15 -4.89
N GLU A 104 -12.45 6.94 -5.47
CA GLU A 104 -12.50 6.76 -6.93
C GLU A 104 -13.78 7.34 -7.53
N LYS A 105 -14.89 7.29 -6.80
CA LYS A 105 -16.15 7.87 -7.27
C LYS A 105 -16.06 9.37 -7.47
N ASN A 106 -15.13 10.03 -6.78
CA ASN A 106 -14.93 11.48 -6.86
C ASN A 106 -13.78 11.87 -7.77
N ALA A 107 -13.14 10.90 -8.41
CA ALA A 107 -12.02 11.15 -9.30
C ALA A 107 -12.50 11.61 -10.66
N SER A 108 -11.68 12.41 -11.35
CA SER A 108 -12.00 12.94 -12.68
C SER A 108 -11.98 11.85 -13.75
N ALA A 109 -11.33 10.74 -13.48
CA ALA A 109 -11.23 9.58 -14.38
C ALA A 109 -11.05 8.33 -13.54
N ASN A 110 -11.21 7.16 -14.14
CA ASN A 110 -10.95 5.90 -13.46
C ASN A 110 -9.44 5.80 -13.16
N LEU A 111 -9.11 5.62 -11.91
CA LEU A 111 -7.74 5.59 -11.42
C LEU A 111 -7.15 4.16 -11.27
#